data_821dcc0d518a27256a2333dd52734b2b
#
_entry.id   821dcc0d518a27256a2333dd52734b2b
#
_cell.length_a   1.000
_cell.length_b   1.000
_cell.length_c   1.000
_cell.angle_alpha   90.00
_cell.angle_beta   90.00
_cell.angle_gamma   90.00
#
_symmetry.space_group_name_H-M   'P 1'
#
loop_
_entity.id
_entity.type
_entity.pdbx_description
1 polymer ?
#
loop_
_entity_poly.entity_id
_entity_poly.type
_entity_poly.pdbx_seq_one_letter_code
_entity_poly.pdbx_strand_id
1 'polypeptide(L)'
;MSKVRRVYVEKKVPYAVKAKELKHEISSYLGIKTVTGVRVLVRYDVEDISEETYKQALVTVFSEPPVDTLYEEEFPYDAENDRVFSVEFLPGQFDQRADSAVQCVKFLNEDEEPVIKSATTYVIEGKVTDEEFESIKAFSINPVDSRETGLEKPLTLVTVFDEPADVIIFDGFKDMEEG
;
A
#
# COMPACT_ATOMS: atom_id res chain seq x y z
N MET A 1 16.07 -6.74 -14.16
CA MET A 1 14.81 -6.02 -14.36
C MET A 1 13.83 -6.54 -13.33
N SER A 2 13.09 -5.66 -12.69
CA SER A 2 12.01 -6.09 -11.77
C SER A 2 10.94 -6.84 -12.57
N LYS A 3 10.46 -7.97 -12.03
CA LYS A 3 9.29 -8.67 -12.57
C LYS A 3 7.99 -8.08 -12.02
N VAL A 4 8.10 -7.20 -11.03
CA VAL A 4 6.97 -6.55 -10.39
C VAL A 4 6.42 -5.46 -11.30
N ARG A 5 5.10 -5.47 -11.49
CA ARG A 5 4.32 -4.40 -12.14
C ARG A 5 3.62 -3.61 -11.07
N ARG A 6 3.53 -2.33 -11.23
CA ARG A 6 2.87 -1.44 -10.28
C ARG A 6 1.68 -0.74 -10.91
N VAL A 7 0.57 -0.74 -10.18
CA VAL A 7 -0.67 -0.07 -10.59
C VAL A 7 -1.10 0.85 -9.47
N TYR A 8 -1.48 2.07 -9.84
CA TYR A 8 -2.13 3.01 -8.95
C TYR A 8 -3.55 3.29 -9.42
N VAL A 9 -4.47 3.28 -8.48
CA VAL A 9 -5.90 3.48 -8.76
C VAL A 9 -6.43 4.60 -7.88
N GLU A 10 -6.95 5.63 -8.50
CA GLU A 10 -7.47 6.82 -7.84
C GLU A 10 -8.97 6.99 -8.15
N LYS A 11 -9.77 7.22 -7.13
CA LYS A 11 -11.18 7.57 -7.34
C LYS A 11 -11.31 8.95 -8.00
N LYS A 12 -12.09 9.03 -9.07
CA LYS A 12 -12.43 10.31 -9.71
C LYS A 12 -13.10 11.25 -8.70
N VAL A 13 -12.92 12.54 -8.87
CA VAL A 13 -13.31 13.60 -7.90
C VAL A 13 -14.69 13.43 -7.27
N PRO A 14 -15.79 13.06 -7.98
CA PRO A 14 -17.09 12.86 -7.34
C PRO A 14 -17.09 11.73 -6.30
N TYR A 15 -16.24 10.73 -6.49
CA TYR A 15 -16.19 9.51 -5.69
C TYR A 15 -15.02 9.47 -4.68
N ALA A 16 -14.16 10.48 -4.68
CA ALA A 16 -12.95 10.57 -3.85
C ALA A 16 -13.28 10.96 -2.39
N VAL A 17 -14.12 10.18 -1.71
CA VAL A 17 -14.62 10.47 -0.35
C VAL A 17 -13.47 10.50 0.64
N LYS A 18 -12.61 9.46 0.68
CA LYS A 18 -11.46 9.41 1.59
C LYS A 18 -10.50 10.60 1.45
N ALA A 19 -10.26 11.06 0.23
CA ALA A 19 -9.40 12.21 0.00
C ALA A 19 -9.99 13.49 0.56
N LYS A 20 -11.32 13.68 0.41
CA LYS A 20 -12.05 14.84 0.94
C LYS A 20 -12.11 14.81 2.46
N GLU A 21 -12.37 13.65 3.06
CA GLU A 21 -12.40 13.44 4.50
C GLU A 21 -11.03 13.74 5.11
N LEU A 22 -9.96 13.15 4.58
CA LEU A 22 -8.61 13.39 5.09
C LEU A 22 -8.19 14.86 4.97
N LYS A 23 -8.53 15.53 3.85
CA LYS A 23 -8.30 16.97 3.71
C LYS A 23 -9.01 17.76 4.81
N HIS A 24 -10.26 17.41 5.08
CA HIS A 24 -11.06 18.06 6.13
C HIS A 24 -10.44 17.81 7.51
N GLU A 25 -10.04 16.58 7.80
CA GLU A 25 -9.42 16.18 9.07
C GLU A 25 -8.08 16.90 9.30
N ILE A 26 -7.21 16.95 8.29
CA ILE A 26 -5.95 17.70 8.35
C ILE A 26 -6.21 19.17 8.71
N SER A 27 -7.20 19.79 8.09
CA SER A 27 -7.54 21.17 8.36
C SER A 27 -8.20 21.40 9.72
N SER A 28 -9.04 20.46 10.17
CA SER A 28 -9.88 20.60 11.36
C SER A 28 -9.18 20.13 12.63
N TYR A 29 -8.52 18.98 12.58
CA TYR A 29 -7.89 18.38 13.77
C TYR A 29 -6.41 18.76 13.90
N LEU A 30 -5.65 18.78 12.79
CA LEU A 30 -4.25 19.16 12.83
C LEU A 30 -4.05 20.68 12.69
N GLY A 31 -5.07 21.42 12.26
CA GLY A 31 -5.00 22.88 12.10
C GLY A 31 -4.15 23.33 10.90
N ILE A 32 -3.70 22.41 10.04
CA ILE A 32 -2.84 22.69 8.89
C ILE A 32 -3.71 23.25 7.75
N LYS A 33 -3.45 24.51 7.38
CA LYS A 33 -4.21 25.25 6.36
C LYS A 33 -3.47 25.37 5.03
N THR A 34 -2.22 24.96 4.98
CA THR A 34 -1.34 25.04 3.80
C THR A 34 -1.68 23.97 2.76
N VAL A 35 -2.40 22.93 3.16
CA VAL A 35 -2.85 21.83 2.27
C VAL A 35 -3.98 22.33 1.36
N THR A 36 -3.71 22.38 0.07
CA THR A 36 -4.67 22.79 -0.97
C THR A 36 -5.53 21.65 -1.46
N GLY A 37 -4.99 20.44 -1.50
CA GLY A 37 -5.66 19.22 -1.91
C GLY A 37 -5.07 17.98 -1.25
N VAL A 38 -5.83 16.89 -1.31
CA VAL A 38 -5.38 15.55 -0.94
C VAL A 38 -5.85 14.59 -1.99
N ARG A 39 -4.95 13.69 -2.41
CA ARG A 39 -5.29 12.57 -3.29
C ARG A 39 -4.96 11.27 -2.57
N VAL A 40 -5.80 10.27 -2.76
CA VAL A 40 -5.60 8.94 -2.17
C VAL A 40 -5.68 7.91 -3.29
N LEU A 41 -4.58 7.22 -3.49
CA LEU A 41 -4.44 6.18 -4.51
C LEU A 41 -4.25 4.82 -3.84
N VAL A 42 -4.92 3.81 -4.33
CA VAL A 42 -4.61 2.42 -4.00
C VAL A 42 -3.47 1.99 -4.90
N ARG A 43 -2.40 1.48 -4.31
CA ARG A 43 -1.26 0.88 -5.02
C ARG A 43 -1.37 -0.63 -4.97
N TYR A 44 -1.21 -1.27 -6.11
CA TYR A 44 -0.99 -2.71 -6.22
C TYR A 44 0.40 -2.95 -6.81
N ASP A 45 1.17 -3.79 -6.17
CA ASP A 45 2.38 -4.39 -6.71
C ASP A 45 2.05 -5.83 -7.06
N VAL A 46 2.32 -6.24 -8.30
CA VAL A 46 1.87 -7.52 -8.87
C VAL A 46 3.06 -8.22 -9.51
N GLU A 47 3.30 -9.47 -9.14
CA GLU A 47 4.33 -10.35 -9.69
C GLU A 47 3.70 -11.69 -10.10
N ASP A 48 4.35 -12.41 -11.01
CA ASP A 48 3.95 -13.73 -11.48
C ASP A 48 2.54 -13.77 -12.10
N ILE A 49 2.29 -12.85 -13.04
CA ILE A 49 1.06 -12.78 -13.84
C ILE A 49 1.41 -12.67 -15.32
N SER A 50 0.69 -13.37 -16.18
CA SER A 50 0.85 -13.25 -17.63
C SER A 50 0.42 -11.87 -18.14
N GLU A 51 0.97 -11.46 -19.29
CA GLU A 51 0.64 -10.17 -19.92
C GLU A 51 -0.85 -10.08 -20.28
N GLU A 52 -1.44 -11.17 -20.73
CA GLU A 52 -2.85 -11.22 -21.13
C GLU A 52 -3.77 -11.06 -19.93
N THR A 53 -3.54 -11.86 -18.88
CA THR A 53 -4.33 -11.79 -17.63
C THR A 53 -4.15 -10.45 -16.94
N TYR A 54 -2.92 -9.90 -16.92
CA TYR A 54 -2.66 -8.59 -16.35
C TYR A 54 -3.48 -7.49 -17.03
N LYS A 55 -3.51 -7.44 -18.37
CA LYS A 55 -4.30 -6.45 -19.12
C LYS A 55 -5.80 -6.54 -18.83
N GLN A 56 -6.33 -7.75 -18.68
CA GLN A 56 -7.72 -7.93 -18.27
C GLN A 56 -7.94 -7.45 -16.83
N ALA A 57 -7.02 -7.79 -15.92
CA ALA A 57 -7.10 -7.44 -14.51
C ALA A 57 -7.07 -5.92 -14.27
N LEU A 58 -6.40 -5.14 -15.11
CA LEU A 58 -6.35 -3.68 -14.98
C LEU A 58 -7.75 -3.06 -14.87
N VAL A 59 -8.70 -3.53 -15.66
CA VAL A 59 -10.05 -2.95 -15.78
C VAL A 59 -11.15 -3.78 -15.13
N THR A 60 -10.83 -4.95 -14.58
CA THR A 60 -11.83 -5.87 -13.98
C THR A 60 -11.53 -6.20 -12.52
N VAL A 61 -10.25 -6.16 -12.12
CA VAL A 61 -9.79 -6.50 -10.77
C VAL A 61 -9.28 -5.28 -10.03
N PHE A 62 -8.35 -4.55 -10.66
CA PHE A 62 -7.67 -3.43 -9.98
C PHE A 62 -8.48 -2.14 -10.01
N SER A 63 -9.28 -1.90 -11.05
CA SER A 63 -10.05 -0.66 -11.18
C SER A 63 -11.46 -0.87 -11.73
N GLU A 64 -12.31 0.12 -11.46
CA GLU A 64 -13.64 0.29 -12.03
C GLU A 64 -13.63 1.52 -12.95
N PRO A 65 -13.41 1.39 -14.27
CA PRO A 65 -13.19 2.52 -15.19
C PRO A 65 -14.21 3.67 -15.11
N PRO A 66 -15.51 3.44 -14.82
CA PRO A 66 -16.46 4.54 -14.68
C PRO A 66 -16.15 5.51 -13.53
N VAL A 67 -15.58 4.99 -12.42
CA VAL A 67 -15.36 5.74 -11.18
C VAL A 67 -13.89 5.91 -10.81
N ASP A 68 -13.00 5.18 -11.48
CA ASP A 68 -11.56 5.18 -11.22
C ASP A 68 -10.76 5.78 -12.38
N THR A 69 -9.61 6.33 -12.03
CA THR A 69 -8.49 6.60 -12.92
C THR A 69 -7.36 5.65 -12.55
N LEU A 70 -6.82 4.96 -13.56
CA LEU A 70 -5.75 3.99 -13.39
C LEU A 70 -4.46 4.56 -13.99
N TYR A 71 -3.35 4.33 -13.29
CA TYR A 71 -2.00 4.66 -13.75
C TYR A 71 -1.12 3.42 -13.61
N GLU A 72 -0.31 3.15 -14.63
CA GLU A 72 0.68 2.08 -14.59
C GLU A 72 2.06 2.66 -14.30
N GLU A 73 2.79 2.01 -13.40
CA GLU A 73 4.15 2.32 -12.98
C GLU A 73 4.30 3.65 -12.23
N GLU A 74 3.80 4.74 -12.77
CA GLU A 74 3.90 6.09 -12.23
C GLU A 74 2.58 6.84 -12.35
N PHE A 75 2.36 7.82 -11.50
CA PHE A 75 1.21 8.72 -11.55
C PHE A 75 1.69 10.19 -11.51
N PRO A 76 0.95 11.12 -12.13
CA PRO A 76 1.36 12.51 -12.17
C PRO A 76 1.11 13.20 -10.81
N TYR A 77 2.09 13.94 -10.31
CA TYR A 77 2.01 14.87 -9.18
C TYR A 77 3.06 15.98 -9.35
N ASP A 78 2.92 17.08 -8.62
CA ASP A 78 3.86 18.20 -8.65
C ASP A 78 4.98 17.96 -7.62
N ALA A 79 6.11 17.39 -8.07
CA ALA A 79 7.23 17.06 -7.20
C ALA A 79 7.88 18.26 -6.48
N GLU A 80 7.61 19.51 -6.94
CA GLU A 80 8.13 20.70 -6.28
C GLU A 80 7.26 21.18 -5.11
N ASN A 81 5.95 20.98 -5.19
CA ASN A 81 4.99 21.51 -4.23
C ASN A 81 4.25 20.42 -3.45
N ASP A 82 4.16 19.21 -3.97
CA ASP A 82 3.42 18.13 -3.35
C ASP A 82 4.34 17.20 -2.55
N ARG A 83 3.78 16.62 -1.51
CA ARG A 83 4.45 15.61 -0.69
C ARG A 83 3.72 14.28 -0.83
N VAL A 84 4.49 13.20 -1.01
CA VAL A 84 3.94 11.86 -1.24
C VAL A 84 4.48 10.88 -0.21
N PHE A 85 3.60 10.05 0.34
CA PHE A 85 3.99 8.90 1.16
C PHE A 85 3.05 7.73 0.91
N SER A 86 3.52 6.53 1.17
CA SER A 86 2.71 5.31 1.04
C SER A 86 2.68 4.53 2.34
N VAL A 87 1.57 3.88 2.58
CA VAL A 87 1.32 3.08 3.80
C VAL A 87 0.95 1.66 3.39
N GLU A 88 1.65 0.70 3.96
CA GLU A 88 1.37 -0.74 3.79
C GLU A 88 1.05 -1.39 5.12
N PHE A 89 0.43 -2.57 5.10
CA PHE A 89 0.26 -3.39 6.29
C PHE A 89 1.60 -3.91 6.81
N LEU A 90 1.71 -4.06 8.12
CA LEU A 90 2.86 -4.70 8.76
C LEU A 90 2.97 -6.16 8.31
N PRO A 91 4.21 -6.72 8.25
CA PRO A 91 4.41 -8.13 8.00
C PRO A 91 3.60 -8.98 8.99
N GLY A 92 2.86 -9.96 8.48
CA GLY A 92 1.98 -10.80 9.28
C GLY A 92 0.54 -10.27 9.44
N GLN A 93 0.26 -9.04 9.07
CA GLN A 93 -1.10 -8.53 8.96
C GLN A 93 -1.76 -9.03 7.67
N PHE A 94 -3.07 -9.27 7.74
CA PHE A 94 -3.84 -9.75 6.59
C PHE A 94 -4.20 -8.58 5.66
N ASP A 95 -3.65 -8.62 4.45
CA ASP A 95 -3.99 -7.68 3.37
C ASP A 95 -5.22 -8.19 2.61
N GLN A 96 -6.41 -7.85 3.09
CA GLN A 96 -7.67 -8.26 2.48
C GLN A 96 -7.79 -7.81 1.02
N ARG A 97 -7.26 -6.63 0.69
CA ARG A 97 -7.33 -6.08 -0.67
C ARG A 97 -6.46 -6.89 -1.62
N ALA A 98 -5.24 -7.20 -1.23
CA ALA A 98 -4.35 -8.03 -2.02
C ALA A 98 -4.90 -9.44 -2.18
N ASP A 99 -5.40 -10.06 -1.10
CA ASP A 99 -6.01 -11.39 -1.14
C ASP A 99 -7.21 -11.45 -2.10
N SER A 100 -8.12 -10.47 -2.00
CA SER A 100 -9.26 -10.37 -2.91
C SER A 100 -8.81 -10.20 -4.37
N ALA A 101 -7.76 -9.41 -4.63
CA ALA A 101 -7.23 -9.24 -5.97
C ALA A 101 -6.63 -10.54 -6.52
N VAL A 102 -5.87 -11.30 -5.71
CA VAL A 102 -5.36 -12.64 -6.09
C VAL A 102 -6.51 -13.56 -6.49
N GLN A 103 -7.56 -13.65 -5.66
CA GLN A 103 -8.72 -14.50 -5.97
C GLN A 103 -9.43 -14.07 -7.25
N CYS A 104 -9.61 -12.76 -7.47
CA CYS A 104 -10.22 -12.25 -8.70
C CYS A 104 -9.37 -12.54 -9.94
N VAL A 105 -8.03 -12.45 -9.84
CA VAL A 105 -7.14 -12.86 -10.95
C VAL A 105 -7.29 -14.35 -11.26
N LYS A 106 -7.35 -15.20 -10.24
CA LYS A 106 -7.60 -16.65 -10.43
C LYS A 106 -8.96 -16.96 -11.05
N PHE A 107 -9.98 -16.11 -10.85
CA PHE A 107 -11.24 -16.23 -11.56
C PHE A 107 -11.13 -15.86 -13.06
N LEU A 108 -10.21 -14.96 -13.43
CA LEU A 108 -9.94 -14.67 -14.83
C LEU A 108 -9.17 -15.79 -15.51
N ASN A 109 -8.20 -16.37 -14.80
CA ASN A 109 -7.37 -17.45 -15.28
C ASN A 109 -6.90 -18.30 -14.07
N GLU A 110 -7.42 -19.52 -13.97
CA GLU A 110 -7.14 -20.43 -12.84
C GLU A 110 -5.71 -20.99 -12.81
N ASP A 111 -5.00 -20.90 -13.92
CA ASP A 111 -3.59 -21.30 -14.02
C ASP A 111 -2.60 -20.24 -13.46
N GLU A 112 -3.09 -19.03 -13.13
CA GLU A 112 -2.26 -17.96 -12.57
C GLU A 112 -2.06 -18.13 -11.07
N GLU A 113 -0.85 -17.87 -10.61
CA GLU A 113 -0.48 -17.83 -9.18
C GLU A 113 0.18 -16.48 -8.85
N PRO A 114 -0.54 -15.35 -9.00
CA PRO A 114 0.04 -14.04 -8.82
C PRO A 114 0.38 -13.77 -7.35
N VAL A 115 1.51 -13.10 -7.14
CA VAL A 115 1.84 -12.50 -5.85
C VAL A 115 1.43 -11.02 -5.91
N ILE A 116 0.51 -10.62 -5.04
CA ILE A 116 0.00 -9.24 -4.99
C ILE A 116 0.22 -8.68 -3.59
N LYS A 117 0.69 -7.44 -3.51
CA LYS A 117 0.71 -6.64 -2.28
C LYS A 117 -0.03 -5.34 -2.55
N SER A 118 -0.72 -4.83 -1.54
CA SER A 118 -1.36 -3.53 -1.64
C SER A 118 -0.77 -2.50 -0.68
N ALA A 119 -0.88 -1.24 -1.07
CA ALA A 119 -0.56 -0.10 -0.22
C ALA A 119 -1.51 1.05 -0.54
N THR A 120 -1.62 2.01 0.35
CA THR A 120 -2.31 3.26 0.10
C THR A 120 -1.28 4.37 -0.07
N THR A 121 -1.34 5.08 -1.19
CA THR A 121 -0.47 6.22 -1.48
C THR A 121 -1.26 7.50 -1.30
N TYR A 122 -0.69 8.41 -0.53
CA TYR A 122 -1.25 9.74 -0.25
C TYR A 122 -0.41 10.80 -0.95
N VAL A 123 -1.08 11.71 -1.64
CA VAL A 123 -0.47 12.93 -2.18
C VAL A 123 -1.08 14.10 -1.42
N ILE A 124 -0.23 14.85 -0.75
CA ILE A 124 -0.58 16.06 -0.02
C ILE A 124 -0.19 17.24 -0.89
N GLU A 125 -1.18 17.88 -1.49
CA GLU A 125 -0.99 19.01 -2.40
C GLU A 125 -0.83 20.31 -1.63
N GLY A 126 0.17 21.10 -2.01
CA GLY A 126 0.47 22.40 -1.42
C GLY A 126 1.77 22.42 -0.63
N LYS A 127 2.18 23.64 -0.27
CA LYS A 127 3.46 23.87 0.42
C LYS A 127 3.34 23.58 1.91
N VAL A 128 3.49 22.32 2.30
CA VAL A 128 3.55 21.88 3.69
C VAL A 128 5.01 21.83 4.19
N THR A 129 5.24 22.23 5.42
CA THR A 129 6.55 22.08 6.07
C THR A 129 6.84 20.61 6.37
N ASP A 130 8.11 20.29 6.67
CA ASP A 130 8.48 18.92 7.05
C ASP A 130 7.77 18.50 8.35
N GLU A 131 7.62 19.40 9.31
CA GLU A 131 6.92 19.15 10.58
C GLU A 131 5.42 18.89 10.37
N GLU A 132 4.78 19.67 9.51
CA GLU A 132 3.37 19.47 9.12
C GLU A 132 3.20 18.11 8.41
N PHE A 133 4.12 17.78 7.52
CA PHE A 133 4.09 16.52 6.78
C PHE A 133 4.24 15.31 7.70
N GLU A 134 5.20 15.34 8.64
CA GLU A 134 5.36 14.29 9.64
C GLU A 134 4.11 14.15 10.54
N SER A 135 3.47 15.26 10.88
CA SER A 135 2.21 15.25 11.63
C SER A 135 1.07 14.60 10.84
N ILE A 136 0.99 14.86 9.52
CA ILE A 136 0.01 14.24 8.64
C ILE A 136 0.26 12.73 8.53
N LYS A 137 1.52 12.31 8.38
CA LYS A 137 1.89 10.88 8.36
C LYS A 137 1.50 10.19 9.66
N ALA A 138 1.87 10.77 10.81
CA ALA A 138 1.54 10.23 12.12
C ALA A 138 0.02 10.10 12.35
N PHE A 139 -0.77 11.03 11.80
CA PHE A 139 -2.22 10.98 11.85
C PHE A 139 -2.81 9.89 10.93
N SER A 140 -2.19 9.66 9.76
CA SER A 140 -2.69 8.76 8.72
C SER A 140 -2.26 7.31 8.90
N ILE A 141 -1.19 7.04 9.65
CA ILE A 141 -0.60 5.72 9.85
C ILE A 141 -0.99 5.18 11.23
N ASN A 142 -1.67 4.04 11.25
CA ASN A 142 -1.90 3.32 12.49
C ASN A 142 -0.71 2.37 12.77
N PRO A 143 0.15 2.67 13.76
CA PRO A 143 1.36 1.88 14.00
C PRO A 143 1.10 0.45 14.52
N VAL A 144 -0.15 0.12 14.84
CA VAL A 144 -0.54 -1.22 15.30
C VAL A 144 -0.64 -2.21 14.13
N ASP A 145 -1.06 -1.74 12.96
CA ASP A 145 -1.32 -2.59 11.80
C ASP A 145 -0.58 -2.18 10.52
N SER A 146 -0.03 -0.96 10.49
CA SER A 146 0.54 -0.41 9.27
C SER A 146 1.81 0.40 9.53
N ARG A 147 2.55 0.63 8.46
CA ARG A 147 3.79 1.41 8.45
C ARG A 147 3.95 2.19 7.15
N GLU A 148 4.80 3.20 7.18
CA GLU A 148 5.27 3.84 5.94
C GLU A 148 6.08 2.86 5.11
N THR A 149 5.89 2.88 3.80
CA THR A 149 6.66 2.10 2.83
C THR A 149 7.23 2.99 1.75
N GLY A 150 8.35 2.58 1.16
CA GLY A 150 9.00 3.32 0.09
C GLY A 150 8.15 3.44 -1.17
N LEU A 151 8.45 4.49 -1.95
CA LEU A 151 7.85 4.69 -3.27
C LEU A 151 8.58 3.88 -4.34
N GLU A 152 9.78 3.42 -4.07
CA GLU A 152 10.55 2.60 -4.99
C GLU A 152 9.89 1.23 -5.19
N LYS A 153 9.88 0.77 -6.45
CA LYS A 153 9.32 -0.53 -6.79
C LYS A 153 10.31 -1.64 -6.40
N PRO A 154 9.90 -2.65 -5.63
CA PRO A 154 10.77 -3.75 -5.27
C PRO A 154 11.13 -4.61 -6.49
N LEU A 155 12.23 -5.34 -6.41
CA LEU A 155 12.66 -6.28 -7.46
C LEU A 155 11.78 -7.53 -7.50
N THR A 156 11.29 -7.95 -6.34
CA THR A 156 10.38 -9.09 -6.15
C THR A 156 9.48 -8.86 -4.94
N LEU A 157 8.30 -9.46 -4.96
CA LEU A 157 7.35 -9.46 -3.84
C LEU A 157 7.48 -10.71 -2.98
N VAL A 158 8.20 -11.73 -3.47
CA VAL A 158 8.44 -12.97 -2.74
C VAL A 158 9.36 -12.67 -1.55
N THR A 159 8.85 -12.90 -0.36
CA THR A 159 9.63 -12.76 0.87
C THR A 159 10.28 -14.10 1.17
N VAL A 160 11.60 -14.15 1.07
CA VAL A 160 12.38 -15.30 1.53
C VAL A 160 12.63 -15.09 3.02
N PHE A 161 12.18 -16.04 3.82
CA PHE A 161 12.50 -16.07 5.26
C PHE A 161 13.71 -16.97 5.43
N ASP A 162 14.68 -16.51 6.21
CA ASP A 162 15.75 -17.38 6.68
C ASP A 162 15.14 -18.47 7.58
N GLU A 163 15.68 -19.67 7.49
CA GLU A 163 15.28 -20.73 8.41
C GLU A 163 15.53 -20.25 9.85
N PRO A 164 14.55 -20.36 10.74
CA PRO A 164 14.76 -19.97 12.13
C PRO A 164 15.86 -20.83 12.74
N ALA A 165 16.71 -20.20 13.56
CA ALA A 165 17.72 -20.95 14.31
C ALA A 165 17.05 -22.04 15.15
N ASP A 166 17.72 -23.19 15.27
CA ASP A 166 17.24 -24.29 16.10
C ASP A 166 16.97 -23.80 17.52
N VAL A 167 15.85 -24.26 18.08
CA VAL A 167 15.49 -23.93 19.47
C VAL A 167 16.54 -24.54 20.42
N ILE A 168 17.15 -23.70 21.24
CA ILE A 168 18.08 -24.17 22.28
C ILE A 168 17.27 -24.96 23.32
N ILE A 169 17.49 -26.25 23.36
CA ILE A 169 16.92 -27.11 24.39
C ILE A 169 17.88 -27.06 25.62
N PHE A 170 17.38 -26.56 26.73
CA PHE A 170 18.13 -26.55 27.97
C PHE A 170 18.02 -27.95 28.64
N ASP A 171 19.13 -28.66 28.68
CA ASP A 171 19.21 -29.94 29.42
C ASP A 171 18.95 -29.68 30.90
N GLY A 172 18.10 -30.52 31.47
CA GLY A 172 17.77 -30.42 32.92
C GLY A 172 16.72 -29.34 33.26
N PHE A 173 16.09 -28.69 32.30
CA PHE A 173 15.05 -27.70 32.57
C PHE A 173 13.90 -28.22 33.46
N LYS A 174 13.59 -29.53 33.35
CA LYS A 174 12.55 -30.20 34.14
C LYS A 174 12.91 -30.34 35.63
N ASP A 175 14.20 -30.26 35.92
CA ASP A 175 14.74 -30.50 37.26
C ASP A 175 15.19 -29.18 37.93
N MET A 176 14.92 -28.04 37.31
CA MET A 176 15.17 -26.72 37.86
C MET A 176 14.10 -26.38 38.90
N GLU A 177 14.51 -26.18 40.14
CA GLU A 177 13.64 -25.66 41.20
C GLU A 177 13.44 -24.14 41.01
N GLU A 178 12.23 -23.67 41.37
CA GLU A 178 11.94 -22.23 41.41
C GLU A 178 12.85 -21.59 42.51
N GLY A 179 13.75 -20.67 42.07
CA GLY A 179 14.64 -19.91 42.97
C GLY A 179 14.02 -18.61 43.47
#